data_e48ebab9a449927fe85ada1002a260aa
#
_entry.id   e48ebab9a449927fe85ada1002a260aa
#
_cell.length_a   1.000
_cell.length_b   1.000
_cell.length_c   1.000
_cell.angle_alpha   90.00
_cell.angle_beta   90.00
_cell.angle_gamma   90.00
#
_symmetry.space_group_name_H-M   'P 1'
#
loop_
_entity.id
_entity.type
_entity.pdbx_description
1 polymer ?
#
loop_
_entity_poly.entity_id
_entity_poly.type
_entity_poly.pdbx_seq_one_letter_code
_entity_poly.pdbx_strand_id
1 'polypeptide(L)'
;MKPQLSWKVGGQQGEGIESTGEIFATAMNRKGYYLYGYRHFSSRIKGGHTNNKIRVSTTPVHAISDDLDILIAFDQETIDVNHHEMREDSIILADAKAKPVKPEGCHAQLIELPFTATAKELGTALMKNMVAIGATSALMNLNTNTFEELITNMFSKKGDKVVEVNIQALNEGYQLMQSRLSEIDGDFELESTDALPHLYMIGNDAIGLGAIAAGSQFMAAYPITPTSEVMEYMIANISKVNGAVIQTEDEIAAVTMAIGANYGGVRAFTASAGPGLSLMMEAIGLSGMTETPLVIINTQRGGPSTGLPTKQEQSDLMQMIYGTHGDIPKIVVAPTDAEDAFYLTMEAFNLAEQYQCPVIVLSDLQLSLGKQTVEKLDYNRIEIKRGEIIQSDIEREEDDKGYFKRYALTSNGVSPRPIPGVKGGIHHITGVEHNEEGKPSESASNRQQQMEKRMRKIEQLLIESPVEANLQHEDADILYIGFISTKGAIQEGSNRLNQQGIKVNTIQIRQLHPFPTSVIQDAVNKAKKVVVVEHNYQGQLASIIKMNVNIHDKIENYTKYDGTPFLPHEIEEKGKIIATEIKEMV
;
A
#
# COMPACT_ATOMS: atom_id res chain seq x y z
N MET A 1 -20.42 -21.95 14.08
CA MET A 1 -20.16 -20.69 13.32
C MET A 1 -18.96 -19.99 13.90
N LYS A 2 -18.09 -19.45 13.04
CA LYS A 2 -16.84 -18.76 13.42
C LYS A 2 -17.00 -17.25 13.17
N PRO A 3 -16.45 -16.35 14.04
CA PRO A 3 -16.49 -14.90 13.81
C PRO A 3 -15.57 -14.47 12.68
N GLN A 4 -14.59 -15.30 12.32
CA GLN A 4 -13.68 -15.10 11.20
C GLN A 4 -13.25 -16.42 10.58
N LEU A 5 -12.84 -16.37 9.32
CA LEU A 5 -12.35 -17.51 8.55
C LEU A 5 -11.32 -17.05 7.53
N SER A 6 -10.31 -17.88 7.28
CA SER A 6 -9.32 -17.65 6.21
C SER A 6 -9.46 -18.68 5.09
N TRP A 7 -9.58 -18.18 3.87
CA TRP A 7 -9.75 -18.94 2.65
C TRP A 7 -8.61 -18.63 1.68
N LYS A 8 -8.09 -19.65 1.02
CA LYS A 8 -7.02 -19.48 0.03
C LYS A 8 -7.30 -20.34 -1.20
N VAL A 9 -7.07 -19.78 -2.37
CA VAL A 9 -7.05 -20.54 -3.64
C VAL A 9 -5.67 -20.44 -4.27
N GLY A 10 -5.17 -21.56 -4.78
CA GLY A 10 -3.86 -21.61 -5.44
C GLY A 10 -3.84 -22.54 -6.65
N GLY A 11 -2.87 -22.26 -7.53
CA GLY A 11 -2.63 -22.97 -8.77
C GLY A 11 -1.59 -22.28 -9.63
N GLN A 12 -1.55 -22.57 -10.92
CA GLN A 12 -0.62 -21.95 -11.85
C GLN A 12 -1.12 -20.58 -12.32
N GLN A 13 -0.18 -19.64 -12.49
CA GLN A 13 -0.50 -18.32 -13.03
C GLN A 13 -1.11 -18.42 -14.43
N GLY A 14 -2.24 -17.72 -14.63
CA GLY A 14 -3.04 -17.76 -15.86
C GLY A 14 -4.23 -18.74 -15.81
N GLU A 15 -4.40 -19.50 -14.74
CA GLU A 15 -5.55 -20.37 -14.54
C GLU A 15 -6.78 -19.69 -13.88
N GLY A 16 -6.76 -18.36 -13.73
CA GLY A 16 -7.88 -17.60 -13.17
C GLY A 16 -7.94 -17.56 -11.64
N ILE A 17 -6.83 -17.85 -10.95
CA ILE A 17 -6.73 -17.85 -9.48
C ILE A 17 -7.15 -16.50 -8.90
N GLU A 18 -6.66 -15.41 -9.48
CA GLU A 18 -7.01 -14.05 -9.04
C GLU A 18 -8.50 -13.77 -9.17
N SER A 19 -9.09 -14.10 -10.33
CA SER A 19 -10.53 -13.91 -10.56
C SER A 19 -11.38 -14.73 -9.60
N THR A 20 -10.92 -15.94 -9.23
CA THR A 20 -11.60 -16.79 -8.25
C THR A 20 -11.62 -16.14 -6.88
N GLY A 21 -10.47 -15.63 -6.42
CA GLY A 21 -10.37 -14.88 -5.17
C GLY A 21 -11.22 -13.61 -5.18
N GLU A 22 -11.24 -12.88 -6.28
CA GLU A 22 -12.05 -11.65 -6.44
C GLU A 22 -13.56 -11.93 -6.35
N ILE A 23 -14.05 -13.00 -6.99
CA ILE A 23 -15.45 -13.39 -6.90
C ILE A 23 -15.82 -13.75 -5.46
N PHE A 24 -15.01 -14.57 -4.79
CA PHE A 24 -15.24 -14.94 -3.41
C PHE A 24 -15.26 -13.72 -2.49
N ALA A 25 -14.22 -12.89 -2.55
CA ALA A 25 -14.09 -11.70 -1.71
C ALA A 25 -15.24 -10.71 -1.95
N THR A 26 -15.61 -10.45 -3.21
CA THR A 26 -16.71 -9.54 -3.53
C THR A 26 -18.04 -10.06 -3.01
N ALA A 27 -18.27 -11.38 -3.06
CA ALA A 27 -19.47 -11.99 -2.49
C ALA A 27 -19.54 -11.78 -0.96
N MET A 28 -18.41 -11.99 -0.26
CA MET A 28 -18.33 -11.78 1.18
C MET A 28 -18.51 -10.31 1.57
N ASN A 29 -17.86 -9.39 0.83
CA ASN A 29 -18.05 -7.95 1.05
C ASN A 29 -19.51 -7.51 0.87
N ARG A 30 -20.22 -8.02 -0.16
CA ARG A 30 -21.64 -7.72 -0.36
C ARG A 30 -22.54 -8.19 0.77
N LYS A 31 -22.09 -9.19 1.53
CA LYS A 31 -22.75 -9.66 2.75
C LYS A 31 -22.39 -8.85 3.99
N GLY A 32 -21.54 -7.81 3.87
CA GLY A 32 -21.14 -6.94 4.96
C GLY A 32 -19.92 -7.41 5.77
N TYR A 33 -19.22 -8.47 5.35
CA TYR A 33 -18.01 -8.91 6.03
C TYR A 33 -16.83 -7.99 5.76
N TYR A 34 -15.97 -7.82 6.77
CA TYR A 34 -14.67 -7.20 6.64
C TYR A 34 -13.67 -8.19 6.03
N LEU A 35 -12.83 -7.68 5.14
CA LEU A 35 -11.91 -8.50 4.35
C LEU A 35 -10.50 -7.95 4.39
N TYR A 36 -9.53 -8.84 4.43
CA TYR A 36 -8.12 -8.55 4.13
C TYR A 36 -7.57 -9.62 3.20
N GLY A 37 -7.19 -9.22 1.99
CA GLY A 37 -6.68 -10.10 0.95
C GLY A 37 -5.19 -9.88 0.68
N TYR A 38 -4.44 -10.96 0.50
CA TYR A 38 -3.04 -10.94 0.10
C TYR A 38 -2.80 -11.89 -1.07
N ARG A 39 -2.19 -11.35 -2.13
CA ARG A 39 -1.86 -12.11 -3.35
C ARG A 39 -0.38 -12.46 -3.36
N HIS A 40 -0.09 -13.73 -3.57
CA HIS A 40 1.24 -14.20 -3.93
C HIS A 40 1.26 -14.56 -5.42
N PHE A 41 2.15 -13.95 -6.18
CA PHE A 41 2.27 -14.21 -7.61
C PHE A 41 3.73 -14.28 -8.05
N SER A 42 3.96 -15.01 -9.14
CA SER A 42 5.29 -15.14 -9.75
C SER A 42 5.58 -13.95 -10.66
N SER A 43 6.85 -13.56 -10.76
CA SER A 43 7.30 -12.59 -11.76
C SER A 43 7.23 -13.09 -13.21
N ARG A 44 6.87 -14.35 -13.43
CA ARG A 44 6.70 -14.97 -14.76
C ARG A 44 5.32 -14.64 -15.32
N ILE A 45 5.24 -14.35 -16.62
CA ILE A 45 3.95 -14.06 -17.30
C ILE A 45 3.03 -15.28 -17.32
N LYS A 46 3.58 -16.49 -17.47
CA LYS A 46 2.86 -17.79 -17.44
C LYS A 46 3.67 -18.83 -16.70
N GLY A 47 2.95 -19.66 -15.94
CA GLY A 47 3.54 -20.69 -15.09
C GLY A 47 4.13 -20.10 -13.79
N GLY A 48 4.46 -20.97 -12.87
CA GLY A 48 4.80 -20.62 -11.50
C GLY A 48 3.57 -20.53 -10.61
N HIS A 49 3.78 -20.81 -9.34
CA HIS A 49 2.72 -20.81 -8.34
C HIS A 49 2.17 -19.41 -8.08
N THR A 50 0.85 -19.32 -8.01
CA THR A 50 0.13 -18.12 -7.55
C THR A 50 -0.96 -18.52 -6.56
N ASN A 51 -1.21 -17.69 -5.56
CA ASN A 51 -2.34 -17.88 -4.67
C ASN A 51 -2.95 -16.52 -4.24
N ASN A 52 -4.19 -16.61 -3.76
CA ASN A 52 -4.89 -15.49 -3.17
C ASN A 52 -5.47 -15.94 -1.83
N LYS A 53 -4.95 -15.37 -0.73
CA LYS A 53 -5.41 -15.61 0.64
C LYS A 53 -6.34 -14.48 1.07
N ILE A 54 -7.52 -14.81 1.56
CA ILE A 54 -8.55 -13.86 1.96
C ILE A 54 -8.99 -14.22 3.38
N ARG A 55 -8.83 -13.28 4.29
CA ARG A 55 -9.40 -13.31 5.64
C ARG A 55 -10.77 -12.65 5.60
N VAL A 56 -11.78 -13.33 6.10
CA VAL A 56 -13.17 -12.86 6.19
C VAL A 56 -13.54 -12.78 7.67
N SER A 57 -14.13 -11.66 8.12
CA SER A 57 -14.44 -11.43 9.53
C SER A 57 -15.72 -10.62 9.72
N THR A 58 -16.39 -10.81 10.84
CA THR A 58 -17.52 -9.96 11.29
C THR A 58 -17.07 -8.64 11.90
N THR A 59 -15.77 -8.48 12.19
CA THR A 59 -15.16 -7.27 12.74
C THR A 59 -14.01 -6.79 11.86
N PRO A 60 -13.62 -5.50 11.93
CA PRO A 60 -12.51 -4.96 11.13
C PRO A 60 -11.22 -5.75 11.28
N VAL A 61 -10.55 -6.04 10.17
CA VAL A 61 -9.28 -6.76 10.09
C VAL A 61 -8.29 -6.00 9.23
N HIS A 62 -7.04 -5.90 9.69
CA HIS A 62 -5.97 -5.13 9.05
C HIS A 62 -4.70 -5.95 8.78
N ALA A 63 -4.74 -7.26 9.06
CA ALA A 63 -3.61 -8.17 8.88
C ALA A 63 -4.03 -9.45 8.14
N ILE A 64 -3.05 -10.09 7.51
CA ILE A 64 -3.17 -11.46 7.02
C ILE A 64 -3.39 -12.38 8.24
N SER A 65 -4.26 -13.37 8.12
CA SER A 65 -4.46 -14.38 9.17
C SER A 65 -3.19 -15.22 9.38
N ASP A 66 -2.94 -15.61 10.62
CA ASP A 66 -1.84 -16.53 10.94
C ASP A 66 -2.07 -17.89 10.27
N ASP A 67 -3.26 -18.42 10.43
CA ASP A 67 -3.65 -19.75 9.96
C ASP A 67 -4.54 -19.70 8.73
N LEU A 68 -4.77 -20.88 8.15
CA LEU A 68 -5.62 -21.09 6.99
C LEU A 68 -6.70 -22.14 7.32
N ASP A 69 -7.98 -21.76 7.20
CA ASP A 69 -9.10 -22.66 7.44
C ASP A 69 -9.45 -23.50 6.20
N ILE A 70 -9.50 -22.89 5.01
CA ILE A 70 -9.89 -23.53 3.75
C ILE A 70 -8.85 -23.28 2.68
N LEU A 71 -8.29 -24.35 2.10
CA LEU A 71 -7.40 -24.29 0.95
C LEU A 71 -8.07 -24.93 -0.28
N ILE A 72 -8.22 -24.16 -1.35
CA ILE A 72 -8.59 -24.67 -2.67
C ILE A 72 -7.31 -24.91 -3.47
N ALA A 73 -7.02 -26.15 -3.80
CA ALA A 73 -5.80 -26.53 -4.48
C ALA A 73 -6.07 -27.09 -5.89
N PHE A 74 -5.63 -26.40 -6.92
CA PHE A 74 -5.75 -26.87 -8.30
C PHE A 74 -4.57 -27.73 -8.76
N ASP A 75 -3.48 -27.75 -7.99
CA ASP A 75 -2.29 -28.57 -8.23
C ASP A 75 -1.63 -28.99 -6.90
N GLN A 76 -0.67 -29.91 -6.97
CA GLN A 76 0.06 -30.40 -5.81
C GLN A 76 0.95 -29.30 -5.20
N GLU A 77 1.57 -28.46 -6.04
CA GLU A 77 2.44 -27.37 -5.57
C GLU A 77 1.69 -26.43 -4.60
N THR A 78 0.40 -26.19 -4.84
CA THR A 78 -0.45 -25.40 -3.93
C THR A 78 -0.53 -26.02 -2.53
N ILE A 79 -0.62 -27.34 -2.42
CA ILE A 79 -0.64 -28.04 -1.13
C ILE A 79 0.75 -27.96 -0.48
N ASP A 80 1.80 -28.26 -1.25
CA ASP A 80 3.17 -28.34 -0.74
C ASP A 80 3.67 -27.00 -0.17
N VAL A 81 3.28 -25.86 -0.78
CA VAL A 81 3.73 -24.53 -0.32
C VAL A 81 2.85 -23.91 0.75
N ASN A 82 1.63 -24.41 0.98
CA ASN A 82 0.68 -23.79 1.92
C ASN A 82 0.29 -24.66 3.12
N HIS A 83 0.67 -25.96 3.16
CA HIS A 83 0.23 -26.88 4.21
C HIS A 83 0.69 -26.47 5.62
N HIS A 84 1.79 -25.74 5.73
CA HIS A 84 2.32 -25.25 7.02
C HIS A 84 1.43 -24.18 7.69
N GLU A 85 0.51 -23.56 6.94
CA GLU A 85 -0.49 -22.63 7.48
C GLU A 85 -1.76 -23.38 7.97
N MET A 86 -1.87 -24.69 7.75
CA MET A 86 -3.08 -25.49 8.03
C MET A 86 -3.05 -26.09 9.44
N ARG A 87 -4.17 -26.04 10.11
CA ARG A 87 -4.39 -26.69 11.42
C ARG A 87 -5.10 -28.03 11.26
N GLU A 88 -5.30 -28.75 12.36
CA GLU A 88 -6.06 -30.02 12.38
C GLU A 88 -7.54 -29.83 11.99
N ASP A 89 -8.14 -28.69 12.32
CA ASP A 89 -9.53 -28.35 11.98
C ASP A 89 -9.67 -27.65 10.62
N SER A 90 -8.62 -27.63 9.81
CA SER A 90 -8.61 -27.04 8.46
C SER A 90 -8.95 -28.07 7.39
N ILE A 91 -9.36 -27.60 6.20
CA ILE A 91 -9.73 -28.44 5.07
C ILE A 91 -9.03 -28.03 3.78
N ILE A 92 -8.61 -29.02 3.01
CA ILE A 92 -8.08 -28.89 1.65
C ILE A 92 -9.11 -29.44 0.67
N LEU A 93 -9.66 -28.63 -0.21
CA LEU A 93 -10.46 -29.06 -1.35
C LEU A 93 -9.55 -29.07 -2.57
N ALA A 94 -9.16 -30.25 -3.02
CA ALA A 94 -8.16 -30.41 -4.08
C ALA A 94 -8.77 -30.99 -5.37
N ASP A 95 -8.28 -30.51 -6.52
CA ASP A 95 -8.66 -31.09 -7.82
C ASP A 95 -8.13 -32.52 -7.95
N ALA A 96 -9.02 -33.51 -8.07
CA ALA A 96 -8.68 -34.91 -8.24
C ALA A 96 -7.74 -35.18 -9.44
N LYS A 97 -7.74 -34.30 -10.46
CA LYS A 97 -6.81 -34.36 -11.59
C LYS A 97 -5.36 -34.25 -11.16
N ALA A 98 -5.07 -33.49 -10.09
CA ALA A 98 -3.72 -33.32 -9.56
C ALA A 98 -3.20 -34.55 -8.82
N LYS A 99 -4.08 -35.53 -8.51
CA LYS A 99 -3.76 -36.71 -7.65
C LYS A 99 -3.13 -36.22 -6.33
N PRO A 100 -3.84 -35.43 -5.56
CA PRO A 100 -3.29 -34.73 -4.40
C PRO A 100 -2.81 -35.68 -3.33
N VAL A 101 -1.67 -35.37 -2.72
CA VAL A 101 -1.09 -36.10 -1.59
C VAL A 101 -0.82 -35.14 -0.46
N LYS A 102 -1.16 -35.52 0.77
CA LYS A 102 -0.83 -34.74 1.96
C LYS A 102 0.67 -34.83 2.24
N PRO A 103 1.38 -33.68 2.37
CA PRO A 103 2.76 -33.66 2.86
C PRO A 103 2.86 -34.22 4.29
N GLU A 104 4.04 -34.69 4.67
CA GLU A 104 4.34 -35.07 6.05
C GLU A 104 4.11 -33.86 6.99
N GLY A 105 3.45 -34.09 8.11
CA GLY A 105 3.10 -33.04 9.08
C GLY A 105 1.83 -32.23 8.73
N CYS A 106 1.20 -32.47 7.59
CA CYS A 106 -0.09 -31.85 7.25
C CYS A 106 -1.23 -32.60 7.95
N HIS A 107 -1.89 -31.96 8.91
CA HIS A 107 -2.99 -32.55 9.69
C HIS A 107 -4.37 -32.21 9.12
N ALA A 108 -4.50 -31.23 8.24
CA ALA A 108 -5.75 -30.81 7.61
C ALA A 108 -6.47 -31.97 6.91
N GLN A 109 -7.80 -31.93 6.89
CA GLN A 109 -8.60 -32.90 6.14
C GLN A 109 -8.43 -32.63 4.64
N LEU A 110 -8.19 -33.68 3.83
CA LEU A 110 -8.09 -33.61 2.37
C LEU A 110 -9.33 -34.23 1.72
N ILE A 111 -10.04 -33.44 0.92
CA ILE A 111 -11.16 -33.88 0.10
C ILE A 111 -10.82 -33.68 -1.38
N GLU A 112 -10.78 -34.78 -2.12
CA GLU A 112 -10.60 -34.75 -3.57
C GLU A 112 -11.93 -34.52 -4.27
N LEU A 113 -12.00 -33.48 -5.12
CA LEU A 113 -13.17 -33.14 -5.92
C LEU A 113 -12.79 -33.09 -7.40
N PRO A 114 -13.66 -33.53 -8.33
CA PRO A 114 -13.34 -33.59 -9.76
C PRO A 114 -13.50 -32.21 -10.45
N PHE A 115 -12.92 -31.13 -9.91
CA PHE A 115 -13.09 -29.77 -10.42
C PHE A 115 -12.85 -29.64 -11.93
N THR A 116 -11.69 -30.13 -12.41
CA THR A 116 -11.35 -30.06 -13.84
C THR A 116 -12.23 -30.97 -14.69
N ALA A 117 -12.62 -32.14 -14.20
CA ALA A 117 -13.46 -33.09 -14.97
C ALA A 117 -14.86 -32.48 -15.17
N THR A 118 -15.52 -32.01 -14.10
CA THR A 118 -16.82 -31.35 -14.14
C THR A 118 -16.79 -30.11 -15.05
N ALA A 119 -15.75 -29.28 -14.94
CA ALA A 119 -15.58 -28.10 -15.78
C ALA A 119 -15.49 -28.43 -17.28
N LYS A 120 -14.81 -29.52 -17.64
CA LYS A 120 -14.69 -29.98 -19.03
C LYS A 120 -16.01 -30.49 -19.62
N GLU A 121 -16.82 -31.16 -18.84
CA GLU A 121 -18.16 -31.60 -19.25
C GLU A 121 -19.07 -30.40 -19.61
N LEU A 122 -18.86 -29.26 -18.97
CA LEU A 122 -19.56 -27.99 -19.21
C LEU A 122 -18.94 -27.14 -20.33
N GLY A 123 -17.79 -27.54 -20.88
CA GLY A 123 -17.18 -26.91 -22.04
C GLY A 123 -15.68 -26.59 -21.94
N THR A 124 -15.18 -26.08 -20.83
CA THR A 124 -13.75 -25.72 -20.71
C THR A 124 -13.20 -25.89 -19.29
N ALA A 125 -11.97 -26.37 -19.20
CA ALA A 125 -11.26 -26.57 -17.93
C ALA A 125 -11.13 -25.30 -17.07
N LEU A 126 -11.22 -24.10 -17.65
CA LEU A 126 -11.19 -22.83 -16.90
C LEU A 126 -12.39 -22.64 -15.98
N MET A 127 -13.52 -23.32 -16.26
CA MET A 127 -14.70 -23.27 -15.38
C MET A 127 -14.49 -24.00 -14.05
N LYS A 128 -13.37 -24.71 -13.85
CA LYS A 128 -13.00 -25.30 -12.54
C LYS A 128 -13.04 -24.27 -11.41
N ASN A 129 -12.78 -23.00 -11.72
CA ASN A 129 -12.85 -21.89 -10.77
C ASN A 129 -14.28 -21.71 -10.23
N MET A 130 -15.29 -21.76 -11.08
CA MET A 130 -16.69 -21.66 -10.67
C MET A 130 -17.15 -22.90 -9.92
N VAL A 131 -16.70 -24.08 -10.34
CA VAL A 131 -16.97 -25.34 -9.61
C VAL A 131 -16.39 -25.25 -8.18
N ALA A 132 -15.16 -24.73 -8.03
CA ALA A 132 -14.52 -24.55 -6.73
C ALA A 132 -15.23 -23.52 -5.84
N ILE A 133 -15.72 -22.41 -6.41
CA ILE A 133 -16.57 -21.43 -5.68
C ILE A 133 -17.88 -22.09 -5.23
N GLY A 134 -18.51 -22.90 -6.08
CA GLY A 134 -19.70 -23.65 -5.71
C GLY A 134 -19.45 -24.61 -4.54
N ALA A 135 -18.35 -25.37 -4.59
CA ALA A 135 -17.94 -26.24 -3.49
C ALA A 135 -17.66 -25.47 -2.20
N THR A 136 -16.96 -24.35 -2.31
CA THR A 136 -16.75 -23.43 -1.16
C THR A 136 -18.09 -22.95 -0.59
N SER A 137 -19.05 -22.57 -1.45
CA SER A 137 -20.36 -22.09 -1.01
C SER A 137 -21.12 -23.14 -0.21
N ALA A 138 -21.12 -24.41 -0.66
CA ALA A 138 -21.76 -25.51 0.07
C ALA A 138 -21.06 -25.78 1.41
N LEU A 139 -19.72 -25.80 1.44
CA LEU A 139 -18.93 -25.99 2.66
C LEU A 139 -19.21 -24.92 3.71
N MET A 140 -19.36 -23.66 3.30
CA MET A 140 -19.59 -22.51 4.17
C MET A 140 -21.08 -22.22 4.43
N ASN A 141 -22.00 -23.09 3.96
CA ASN A 141 -23.44 -22.90 4.02
C ASN A 141 -23.91 -21.56 3.44
N LEU A 142 -23.29 -21.13 2.31
CA LEU A 142 -23.62 -19.88 1.63
C LEU A 142 -24.62 -20.12 0.49
N ASN A 143 -25.56 -19.18 0.31
CA ASN A 143 -26.49 -19.24 -0.82
C ASN A 143 -25.78 -18.86 -2.14
N THR A 144 -25.91 -19.70 -3.16
CA THR A 144 -25.31 -19.50 -4.50
C THR A 144 -25.79 -18.22 -5.20
N ASN A 145 -26.99 -17.73 -4.89
CA ASN A 145 -27.55 -16.52 -5.51
C ASN A 145 -26.61 -15.30 -5.43
N THR A 146 -25.87 -15.15 -4.32
CA THR A 146 -24.91 -14.05 -4.15
C THR A 146 -23.80 -14.11 -5.21
N PHE A 147 -23.37 -15.30 -5.57
CA PHE A 147 -22.34 -15.51 -6.59
C PHE A 147 -22.91 -15.42 -8.01
N GLU A 148 -24.16 -15.89 -8.23
CA GLU A 148 -24.82 -15.84 -9.54
C GLU A 148 -24.97 -14.40 -10.06
N GLU A 149 -25.35 -13.45 -9.20
CA GLU A 149 -25.39 -12.04 -9.55
C GLU A 149 -24.01 -11.50 -9.97
N LEU A 150 -22.94 -11.88 -9.25
CA LEU A 150 -21.58 -11.46 -9.59
C LEU A 150 -21.12 -12.04 -10.92
N ILE A 151 -21.36 -13.34 -11.14
CA ILE A 151 -21.06 -14.03 -12.40
C ILE A 151 -21.77 -13.34 -13.56
N THR A 152 -23.07 -13.01 -13.38
CA THR A 152 -23.86 -12.30 -14.38
C THR A 152 -23.22 -10.94 -14.71
N ASN A 153 -22.88 -10.14 -13.71
CA ASN A 153 -22.25 -8.83 -13.90
C ASN A 153 -20.89 -8.92 -14.59
N MET A 154 -20.06 -9.90 -14.22
CA MET A 154 -18.71 -10.07 -14.79
C MET A 154 -18.73 -10.57 -16.24
N PHE A 155 -19.64 -11.48 -16.57
CA PHE A 155 -19.64 -12.16 -17.85
C PHE A 155 -20.71 -11.69 -18.84
N SER A 156 -21.63 -10.79 -18.47
CA SER A 156 -22.70 -10.27 -19.34
C SER A 156 -22.20 -9.75 -20.69
N LYS A 157 -21.06 -9.06 -20.69
CA LYS A 157 -20.42 -8.55 -21.93
C LYS A 157 -19.91 -9.65 -22.87
N LYS A 158 -19.75 -10.90 -22.36
CA LYS A 158 -19.30 -12.07 -23.14
C LYS A 158 -20.46 -12.89 -23.71
N GLY A 159 -21.71 -12.52 -23.39
CA GLY A 159 -22.96 -13.11 -23.86
C GLY A 159 -23.60 -14.07 -22.86
N ASP A 160 -24.93 -14.20 -22.97
CA ASP A 160 -25.76 -14.94 -22.01
C ASP A 160 -25.37 -16.40 -21.85
N LYS A 161 -24.97 -17.07 -22.92
CA LYS A 161 -24.50 -18.47 -22.87
C LYS A 161 -23.28 -18.64 -21.96
N VAL A 162 -22.39 -17.66 -21.92
CA VAL A 162 -21.20 -17.69 -21.03
C VAL A 162 -21.64 -17.54 -19.58
N VAL A 163 -22.59 -16.65 -19.30
CA VAL A 163 -23.18 -16.48 -17.98
C VAL A 163 -23.83 -17.79 -17.51
N GLU A 164 -24.74 -18.35 -18.31
CA GLU A 164 -25.48 -19.58 -17.99
C GLU A 164 -24.55 -20.74 -17.65
N VAL A 165 -23.51 -20.97 -18.44
CA VAL A 165 -22.58 -22.10 -18.20
C VAL A 165 -21.71 -21.87 -16.96
N ASN A 166 -21.33 -20.62 -16.63
CA ASN A 166 -20.61 -20.34 -15.40
C ASN A 166 -21.50 -20.51 -14.14
N ILE A 167 -22.78 -20.13 -14.22
CA ILE A 167 -23.77 -20.40 -13.16
C ILE A 167 -24.00 -21.90 -13.01
N GLN A 168 -24.10 -22.64 -14.12
CA GLN A 168 -24.22 -24.10 -14.08
C GLN A 168 -22.98 -24.71 -13.39
N ALA A 169 -21.76 -24.27 -13.71
CA ALA A 169 -20.55 -24.74 -13.08
C ALA A 169 -20.51 -24.46 -11.56
N LEU A 170 -20.98 -23.30 -11.14
CA LEU A 170 -21.18 -22.96 -9.73
C LEU A 170 -22.11 -23.96 -9.04
N ASN A 171 -23.28 -24.21 -9.64
CA ASN A 171 -24.30 -25.10 -9.06
C ASN A 171 -23.83 -26.57 -9.02
N GLU A 172 -23.13 -27.06 -10.05
CA GLU A 172 -22.53 -28.40 -10.05
C GLU A 172 -21.50 -28.54 -8.91
N GLY A 173 -20.64 -27.51 -8.71
CA GLY A 173 -19.69 -27.47 -7.60
C GLY A 173 -20.36 -27.51 -6.23
N TYR A 174 -21.46 -26.78 -6.10
CA TYR A 174 -22.29 -26.80 -4.88
C TYR A 174 -22.82 -28.21 -4.59
N GLN A 175 -23.42 -28.87 -5.60
CA GLN A 175 -23.98 -30.21 -5.45
C GLN A 175 -22.89 -31.27 -5.15
N LEU A 176 -21.73 -31.17 -5.80
CA LEU A 176 -20.58 -32.03 -5.50
C LEU A 176 -20.20 -31.98 -4.02
N MET A 177 -20.05 -30.79 -3.46
CA MET A 177 -19.67 -30.64 -2.06
C MET A 177 -20.81 -30.98 -1.10
N GLN A 178 -22.06 -30.61 -1.45
CA GLN A 178 -23.24 -30.95 -0.67
C GLN A 178 -23.36 -32.45 -0.41
N SER A 179 -23.03 -33.29 -1.40
CA SER A 179 -23.03 -34.74 -1.29
C SER A 179 -21.93 -35.30 -0.37
N ARG A 180 -20.93 -34.48 -0.05
CA ARG A 180 -19.76 -34.87 0.75
C ARG A 180 -19.72 -34.23 2.15
N LEU A 181 -20.69 -33.37 2.50
CA LEU A 181 -20.70 -32.65 3.80
C LEU A 181 -20.69 -33.62 5.01
N SER A 182 -21.27 -34.83 4.89
CA SER A 182 -21.23 -35.83 5.95
C SER A 182 -19.83 -36.41 6.23
N GLU A 183 -18.86 -36.17 5.37
CA GLU A 183 -17.47 -36.59 5.52
C GLU A 183 -16.60 -35.51 6.15
N ILE A 184 -17.15 -34.29 6.37
CA ILE A 184 -16.39 -33.13 6.81
C ILE A 184 -16.34 -33.07 8.32
N ASP A 185 -15.12 -33.00 8.85
CA ASP A 185 -14.87 -32.70 10.25
C ASP A 185 -14.58 -31.21 10.40
N GLY A 186 -15.35 -30.52 11.24
CA GLY A 186 -15.15 -29.10 11.50
C GLY A 186 -16.34 -28.21 11.11
N ASP A 187 -16.26 -26.96 11.52
CA ASP A 187 -17.26 -25.93 11.24
C ASP A 187 -16.62 -24.82 10.39
N PHE A 188 -17.15 -24.61 9.18
CA PHE A 188 -16.68 -23.61 8.22
C PHE A 188 -17.74 -22.53 7.95
N GLU A 189 -18.78 -22.45 8.78
CA GLU A 189 -19.82 -21.46 8.67
C GLU A 189 -19.42 -20.18 9.43
N LEU A 190 -19.58 -19.02 8.80
CA LEU A 190 -19.36 -17.73 9.42
C LEU A 190 -20.60 -17.29 10.21
N GLU A 191 -20.37 -16.58 11.31
CA GLU A 191 -21.42 -15.84 12.01
C GLU A 191 -22.02 -14.80 11.05
N SER A 192 -23.33 -14.58 11.16
CA SER A 192 -24.00 -13.55 10.35
C SER A 192 -23.58 -12.14 10.77
N THR A 193 -23.57 -11.21 9.84
CA THR A 193 -23.34 -9.79 10.11
C THR A 193 -24.50 -8.96 9.52
N ASP A 194 -24.88 -7.90 10.21
CA ASP A 194 -25.85 -6.91 9.76
C ASP A 194 -25.16 -5.67 9.13
N ALA A 195 -23.84 -5.71 9.00
CA ALA A 195 -23.08 -4.61 8.42
C ALA A 195 -23.40 -4.42 6.93
N LEU A 196 -23.32 -3.18 6.46
CA LEU A 196 -23.47 -2.85 5.05
C LEU A 196 -22.19 -3.18 4.28
N PRO A 197 -22.28 -3.38 2.95
CA PRO A 197 -21.09 -3.53 2.13
C PRO A 197 -20.13 -2.35 2.26
N HIS A 198 -18.84 -2.66 2.37
CA HIS A 198 -17.75 -1.69 2.47
C HIS A 198 -17.17 -1.37 1.08
N LEU A 199 -16.36 -0.33 0.98
CA LEU A 199 -15.43 -0.22 -0.14
C LEU A 199 -14.41 -1.36 -0.04
N TYR A 200 -14.02 -1.93 -1.19
CA TYR A 200 -13.05 -3.02 -1.24
C TYR A 200 -12.02 -2.74 -2.32
N MET A 201 -10.82 -2.31 -1.92
CA MET A 201 -9.81 -1.80 -2.84
C MET A 201 -8.39 -2.13 -2.41
N ILE A 202 -7.47 -2.08 -3.36
CA ILE A 202 -6.02 -2.13 -3.11
C ILE A 202 -5.49 -0.73 -2.79
N GLY A 203 -4.32 -0.66 -2.13
CA GLY A 203 -3.70 0.63 -1.81
C GLY A 203 -3.35 1.45 -3.05
N ASN A 204 -2.95 0.82 -4.16
CA ASN A 204 -2.69 1.53 -5.43
C ASN A 204 -3.93 2.22 -6.00
N ASP A 205 -5.12 1.59 -5.90
CA ASP A 205 -6.39 2.23 -6.31
C ASP A 205 -6.73 3.42 -5.41
N ALA A 206 -6.49 3.27 -4.09
CA ALA A 206 -6.70 4.33 -3.12
C ALA A 206 -5.78 5.53 -3.38
N ILE A 207 -4.51 5.29 -3.71
CA ILE A 207 -3.53 6.31 -4.13
C ILE A 207 -4.02 7.02 -5.39
N GLY A 208 -4.43 6.27 -6.42
CA GLY A 208 -4.94 6.83 -7.67
C GLY A 208 -6.20 7.69 -7.45
N LEU A 209 -7.15 7.21 -6.62
CA LEU A 209 -8.35 7.94 -6.25
C LEU A 209 -8.01 9.21 -5.45
N GLY A 210 -7.07 9.13 -4.51
CA GLY A 210 -6.56 10.27 -3.73
C GLY A 210 -5.91 11.33 -4.62
N ALA A 211 -5.14 10.93 -5.63
CA ALA A 211 -4.56 11.83 -6.61
C ALA A 211 -5.64 12.58 -7.42
N ILE A 212 -6.70 11.87 -7.86
CA ILE A 212 -7.83 12.49 -8.57
C ILE A 212 -8.58 13.46 -7.63
N ALA A 213 -8.86 13.04 -6.39
CA ALA A 213 -9.51 13.88 -5.39
C ALA A 213 -8.69 15.14 -5.05
N ALA A 214 -7.36 15.02 -5.07
CA ALA A 214 -6.45 16.15 -4.95
C ALA A 214 -6.47 17.11 -6.16
N GLY A 215 -7.21 16.81 -7.22
CA GLY A 215 -7.25 17.62 -8.43
C GLY A 215 -6.06 17.39 -9.36
N SER A 216 -5.39 16.23 -9.29
CA SER A 216 -4.37 15.85 -10.27
C SER A 216 -5.01 15.60 -11.63
N GLN A 217 -4.45 16.23 -12.67
CA GLN A 217 -4.89 16.10 -14.06
C GLN A 217 -3.82 15.50 -14.98
N PHE A 218 -2.63 15.21 -14.45
CA PHE A 218 -1.57 14.67 -15.28
C PHE A 218 -0.75 13.63 -14.51
N MET A 219 -0.54 12.49 -15.13
CA MET A 219 0.41 11.47 -14.68
C MET A 219 1.34 11.10 -15.82
N ALA A 220 2.64 11.11 -15.58
CA ALA A 220 3.62 10.51 -16.48
C ALA A 220 4.34 9.39 -15.72
N ALA A 221 4.38 8.18 -16.29
CA ALA A 221 5.00 7.03 -15.64
C ALA A 221 5.57 6.03 -16.63
N TYR A 222 6.62 5.34 -16.22
CA TYR A 222 7.12 4.13 -16.85
C TYR A 222 6.59 2.92 -16.06
N PRO A 223 5.97 1.91 -16.70
CA PRO A 223 5.38 0.78 -15.99
C PRO A 223 6.42 -0.06 -15.25
N ILE A 224 6.24 -0.21 -13.97
CA ILE A 224 7.08 -1.07 -13.10
C ILE A 224 6.24 -1.70 -11.99
N THR A 225 6.41 -3.01 -11.77
CA THR A 225 5.77 -3.70 -10.64
C THR A 225 6.39 -3.22 -9.32
N PRO A 226 5.59 -2.91 -8.27
CA PRO A 226 4.15 -3.06 -8.16
C PRO A 226 3.34 -1.76 -8.33
N THR A 227 3.86 -0.71 -8.96
CA THR A 227 3.17 0.58 -9.15
C THR A 227 2.32 0.68 -10.41
N SER A 228 2.35 -0.33 -11.28
CA SER A 228 1.61 -0.31 -12.55
C SER A 228 0.10 -0.11 -12.37
N GLU A 229 -0.47 -0.65 -11.28
CA GLU A 229 -1.90 -0.53 -10.99
C GLU A 229 -2.31 0.91 -10.68
N VAL A 230 -1.43 1.77 -10.13
CA VAL A 230 -1.70 3.21 -10.01
C VAL A 230 -1.93 3.82 -11.38
N MET A 231 -1.05 3.50 -12.35
CA MET A 231 -1.18 3.99 -13.72
C MET A 231 -2.44 3.45 -14.41
N GLU A 232 -2.75 2.16 -14.23
CA GLU A 232 -3.96 1.53 -14.77
C GLU A 232 -5.23 2.18 -14.21
N TYR A 233 -5.28 2.43 -12.89
CA TYR A 233 -6.36 3.15 -12.24
C TYR A 233 -6.54 4.55 -12.82
N MET A 234 -5.44 5.28 -13.00
CA MET A 234 -5.46 6.63 -13.57
C MET A 234 -5.91 6.60 -15.04
N ILE A 235 -5.44 5.67 -15.88
CA ILE A 235 -5.88 5.51 -17.27
C ILE A 235 -7.40 5.32 -17.34
N ALA A 236 -7.96 4.51 -16.45
CA ALA A 236 -9.40 4.22 -16.42
C ALA A 236 -10.26 5.40 -15.94
N ASN A 237 -9.70 6.33 -15.17
CA ASN A 237 -10.50 7.32 -14.44
C ASN A 237 -10.18 8.78 -14.75
N ILE A 238 -8.94 9.13 -15.13
CA ILE A 238 -8.48 10.53 -15.22
C ILE A 238 -9.21 11.36 -16.29
N SER A 239 -9.73 10.70 -17.32
CA SER A 239 -10.55 11.37 -18.36
C SER A 239 -11.83 12.00 -17.80
N LYS A 240 -12.35 11.48 -16.67
CA LYS A 240 -13.52 12.04 -15.97
C LYS A 240 -13.27 13.43 -15.39
N VAL A 241 -12.00 13.80 -15.19
CA VAL A 241 -11.54 15.11 -14.69
C VAL A 241 -10.76 15.90 -15.74
N ASN A 242 -10.93 15.58 -17.03
CA ASN A 242 -10.23 16.19 -18.17
C ASN A 242 -8.70 16.12 -18.07
N GLY A 243 -8.18 15.04 -17.49
CA GLY A 243 -6.77 14.80 -17.36
C GLY A 243 -6.22 13.81 -18.39
N ALA A 244 -4.91 13.57 -18.32
CA ALA A 244 -4.18 12.66 -19.21
C ALA A 244 -3.13 11.83 -18.44
N VAL A 245 -2.93 10.59 -18.92
CA VAL A 245 -1.81 9.72 -18.51
C VAL A 245 -0.90 9.52 -19.70
N ILE A 246 0.40 9.70 -19.50
CA ILE A 246 1.43 9.45 -20.50
C ILE A 246 2.34 8.31 -20.02
N GLN A 247 2.36 7.23 -20.77
CA GLN A 247 3.39 6.22 -20.62
C GLN A 247 4.67 6.72 -21.29
N THR A 248 5.75 6.80 -20.52
CA THR A 248 7.05 7.30 -20.98
C THR A 248 7.99 6.17 -21.38
N GLU A 249 9.10 6.52 -22.05
CA GLU A 249 10.16 5.60 -22.43
C GLU A 249 10.96 5.09 -21.20
N ASP A 250 11.14 5.97 -20.19
CA ASP A 250 11.86 5.69 -18.95
C ASP A 250 11.37 6.58 -17.80
N GLU A 251 11.91 6.34 -16.62
CA GLU A 251 11.55 7.07 -15.39
C GLU A 251 12.10 8.50 -15.37
N ILE A 252 13.21 8.78 -16.05
CA ILE A 252 13.78 10.14 -16.16
C ILE A 252 12.82 11.02 -16.95
N ALA A 253 12.33 10.53 -18.09
CA ALA A 253 11.29 11.20 -18.87
C ALA A 253 10.01 11.41 -18.05
N ALA A 254 9.58 10.39 -17.28
CA ALA A 254 8.38 10.46 -16.46
C ALA A 254 8.46 11.59 -15.43
N VAL A 255 9.50 11.61 -14.62
CA VAL A 255 9.65 12.61 -13.56
C VAL A 255 9.84 14.02 -14.09
N THR A 256 10.58 14.20 -15.20
CA THR A 256 10.80 15.51 -15.80
C THR A 256 9.53 16.06 -16.48
N MET A 257 8.69 15.19 -17.08
CA MET A 257 7.37 15.59 -17.58
C MET A 257 6.45 16.03 -16.43
N ALA A 258 6.46 15.33 -15.29
CA ALA A 258 5.68 15.73 -14.12
C ALA A 258 6.15 17.08 -13.55
N ILE A 259 7.46 17.35 -13.48
CA ILE A 259 8.03 18.64 -13.09
C ILE A 259 7.56 19.74 -14.05
N GLY A 260 7.65 19.52 -15.36
CA GLY A 260 7.22 20.47 -16.38
C GLY A 260 5.73 20.81 -16.27
N ALA A 261 4.87 19.82 -16.08
CA ALA A 261 3.43 20.01 -15.89
C ALA A 261 3.12 20.82 -14.61
N ASN A 262 3.78 20.48 -13.49
CA ASN A 262 3.63 21.25 -12.24
C ASN A 262 4.14 22.68 -12.37
N TYR A 263 5.24 22.90 -13.10
CA TYR A 263 5.71 24.25 -13.43
C TYR A 263 4.66 25.04 -14.22
N GLY A 264 3.98 24.38 -15.16
CA GLY A 264 2.84 24.94 -15.90
C GLY A 264 1.57 25.17 -15.09
N GLY A 265 1.54 24.80 -13.82
CA GLY A 265 0.39 25.00 -12.92
C GLY A 265 -0.61 23.85 -12.88
N VAL A 266 -0.33 22.73 -13.53
CA VAL A 266 -1.15 21.52 -13.48
C VAL A 266 -0.63 20.62 -12.37
N ARG A 267 -1.50 20.12 -11.48
CA ARG A 267 -1.11 19.07 -10.52
C ARG A 267 -0.76 17.80 -11.25
N ALA A 268 0.50 17.40 -11.13
CA ALA A 268 1.06 16.25 -11.83
C ALA A 268 1.91 15.39 -10.89
N PHE A 269 2.00 14.10 -11.20
CA PHE A 269 2.80 13.16 -10.42
C PHE A 269 3.38 12.04 -11.28
N THR A 270 4.28 11.29 -10.68
CA THR A 270 4.81 10.03 -11.23
C THR A 270 4.77 8.94 -10.17
N ALA A 271 4.86 7.69 -10.59
CA ALA A 271 4.90 6.52 -9.71
C ALA A 271 5.95 5.54 -10.20
N SER A 272 6.74 4.97 -9.27
CA SER A 272 7.78 4.00 -9.59
C SER A 272 8.11 3.12 -8.37
N ALA A 273 9.11 2.27 -8.49
CA ALA A 273 9.70 1.45 -7.44
C ALA A 273 11.22 1.68 -7.38
N GLY A 274 11.89 1.11 -6.40
CA GLY A 274 13.32 1.32 -6.12
C GLY A 274 14.25 1.52 -7.30
N PRO A 275 14.29 0.64 -8.34
CA PRO A 275 15.16 0.83 -9.51
C PRO A 275 14.88 2.14 -10.27
N GLY A 276 13.60 2.47 -10.48
CA GLY A 276 13.22 3.69 -11.19
C GLY A 276 13.48 4.94 -10.34
N LEU A 277 13.27 4.86 -9.01
CA LEU A 277 13.61 5.98 -8.11
C LEU A 277 15.11 6.29 -8.15
N SER A 278 15.97 5.29 -8.30
CA SER A 278 17.42 5.50 -8.46
C SER A 278 17.74 6.36 -9.70
N LEU A 279 16.99 6.18 -10.80
CA LEU A 279 17.14 6.99 -12.01
C LEU A 279 16.57 8.41 -11.86
N MET A 280 15.59 8.62 -10.98
CA MET A 280 14.94 9.92 -10.76
C MET A 280 15.73 10.87 -9.85
N MET A 281 16.77 10.42 -9.14
CA MET A 281 17.42 11.18 -8.05
C MET A 281 17.88 12.58 -8.48
N GLU A 282 18.45 12.74 -9.66
CA GLU A 282 18.88 14.05 -10.16
C GLU A 282 17.68 14.97 -10.40
N ALA A 283 16.63 14.48 -11.05
CA ALA A 283 15.44 15.26 -11.33
C ALA A 283 14.66 15.64 -10.05
N ILE A 284 14.69 14.81 -9.00
CA ILE A 284 14.18 15.18 -7.67
C ILE A 284 14.98 16.37 -7.12
N GLY A 285 16.30 16.37 -7.30
CA GLY A 285 17.17 17.51 -6.99
C GLY A 285 16.79 18.78 -7.77
N LEU A 286 16.49 18.64 -9.06
CA LEU A 286 16.01 19.74 -9.91
C LEU A 286 14.69 20.34 -9.37
N SER A 287 13.72 19.51 -8.98
CA SER A 287 12.47 19.98 -8.36
C SER A 287 12.72 20.81 -7.10
N GLY A 288 13.64 20.36 -6.24
CA GLY A 288 14.05 21.11 -5.05
C GLY A 288 14.77 22.43 -5.37
N MET A 289 15.67 22.42 -6.35
CA MET A 289 16.42 23.60 -6.78
C MET A 289 15.52 24.66 -7.42
N THR A 290 14.61 24.25 -8.30
CA THR A 290 13.69 25.15 -9.00
C THR A 290 12.46 25.50 -8.16
N GLU A 291 12.35 24.92 -6.98
CA GLU A 291 11.20 25.09 -6.09
C GLU A 291 9.88 24.80 -6.82
N THR A 292 9.87 23.74 -7.61
CA THR A 292 8.71 23.26 -8.38
C THR A 292 8.05 22.12 -7.60
N PRO A 293 6.75 22.18 -7.32
CA PRO A 293 6.03 21.06 -6.68
C PRO A 293 6.20 19.77 -7.45
N LEU A 294 6.33 18.65 -6.75
CA LEU A 294 6.39 17.33 -7.35
C LEU A 294 5.86 16.29 -6.36
N VAL A 295 4.94 15.44 -6.79
CA VAL A 295 4.53 14.26 -6.02
C VAL A 295 5.08 13.01 -6.70
N ILE A 296 5.67 12.13 -5.91
CA ILE A 296 6.20 10.85 -6.35
C ILE A 296 5.63 9.74 -5.48
N ILE A 297 5.04 8.74 -6.09
CA ILE A 297 4.62 7.52 -5.41
C ILE A 297 5.75 6.50 -5.54
N ASN A 298 6.28 6.04 -4.43
CA ASN A 298 7.23 4.92 -4.38
C ASN A 298 6.55 3.71 -3.75
N THR A 299 6.38 2.63 -4.50
CA THR A 299 5.98 1.34 -3.95
C THR A 299 7.21 0.45 -3.83
N GLN A 300 7.68 0.26 -2.61
CA GLN A 300 8.86 -0.55 -2.31
C GLN A 300 8.63 -2.03 -2.62
N ARG A 301 9.66 -2.69 -3.09
CA ARG A 301 9.71 -4.13 -3.38
C ARG A 301 11.09 -4.68 -3.07
N GLY A 302 11.25 -6.01 -3.04
CA GLY A 302 12.53 -6.65 -2.79
C GLY A 302 13.64 -6.19 -3.74
N GLY A 303 14.72 -5.64 -3.17
CA GLY A 303 15.95 -5.19 -3.83
C GLY A 303 17.08 -6.20 -3.64
N PRO A 304 18.34 -5.83 -4.00
CA PRO A 304 18.77 -4.71 -4.84
C PRO A 304 18.62 -4.98 -6.35
N SER A 305 18.82 -3.96 -7.18
CA SER A 305 18.66 -4.02 -8.65
C SER A 305 17.24 -4.42 -9.03
N THR A 306 17.04 -5.36 -9.95
CA THR A 306 15.72 -5.91 -10.27
C THR A 306 15.13 -6.67 -9.07
N GLY A 307 15.98 -7.31 -8.28
CA GLY A 307 15.67 -7.95 -7.01
C GLY A 307 14.55 -8.98 -7.10
N LEU A 308 13.58 -8.84 -6.23
CA LEU A 308 12.39 -9.67 -6.11
C LEU A 308 11.12 -8.82 -6.39
N PRO A 309 10.73 -8.60 -7.67
CA PRO A 309 9.70 -7.64 -8.04
C PRO A 309 8.33 -7.86 -7.42
N THR A 310 8.05 -9.07 -6.98
CA THR A 310 6.76 -9.52 -6.45
C THR A 310 6.82 -9.91 -4.97
N LYS A 311 7.83 -9.43 -4.25
CA LYS A 311 8.06 -9.75 -2.85
C LYS A 311 8.13 -8.50 -1.98
N GLN A 312 7.65 -8.65 -0.73
CA GLN A 312 7.59 -7.59 0.26
C GLN A 312 8.99 -7.17 0.72
N GLU A 313 9.27 -5.87 0.70
CA GLU A 313 10.43 -5.25 1.33
C GLU A 313 10.19 -3.74 1.56
N GLN A 314 10.95 -3.13 2.49
CA GLN A 314 10.90 -1.71 2.85
C GLN A 314 12.33 -1.15 2.91
N SER A 315 13.10 -1.31 1.83
CA SER A 315 14.54 -0.97 1.79
C SER A 315 14.86 0.32 1.06
N ASP A 316 13.86 1.07 0.57
CA ASP A 316 14.08 2.34 -0.13
C ASP A 316 14.07 3.57 0.82
N LEU A 317 13.77 3.40 2.11
CA LEU A 317 13.52 4.48 3.05
C LEU A 317 14.68 5.48 3.15
N MET A 318 15.91 4.99 3.34
CA MET A 318 17.10 5.83 3.39
C MET A 318 17.35 6.56 2.07
N GLN A 319 17.11 5.91 0.95
CA GLN A 319 17.23 6.51 -0.37
C GLN A 319 16.21 7.65 -0.56
N MET A 320 14.98 7.47 -0.10
CA MET A 320 13.95 8.52 -0.23
C MET A 320 14.24 9.73 0.65
N ILE A 321 14.81 9.53 1.83
CA ILE A 321 15.16 10.63 2.75
C ILE A 321 16.46 11.31 2.32
N TYR A 322 17.53 10.56 2.07
CA TYR A 322 18.88 11.08 1.86
C TYR A 322 19.39 11.00 0.41
N GLY A 323 18.68 10.34 -0.48
CA GLY A 323 19.00 10.32 -1.90
C GLY A 323 18.91 11.72 -2.51
N THR A 324 19.55 11.96 -3.58
CA THR A 324 19.92 13.21 -4.26
C THR A 324 21.32 13.67 -3.86
N HIS A 325 22.04 14.26 -4.80
CA HIS A 325 23.27 14.97 -4.47
C HIS A 325 22.93 16.40 -4.01
N GLY A 326 23.54 16.84 -2.93
CA GLY A 326 23.26 18.14 -2.31
C GLY A 326 21.94 18.17 -1.51
N ASP A 327 21.78 19.22 -0.73
CA ASP A 327 20.66 19.39 0.19
C ASP A 327 19.49 20.09 -0.51
N ILE A 328 18.33 19.49 -0.42
CA ILE A 328 17.06 20.06 -0.90
C ILE A 328 15.96 19.86 0.16
N PRO A 329 14.98 20.79 0.23
CA PRO A 329 13.77 20.52 0.99
C PRO A 329 13.01 19.38 0.30
N LYS A 330 12.65 18.34 1.05
CA LYS A 330 11.74 17.26 0.58
C LYS A 330 10.91 16.75 1.74
N ILE A 331 9.77 16.17 1.44
CA ILE A 331 8.86 15.59 2.42
C ILE A 331 8.67 14.12 2.07
N VAL A 332 8.75 13.24 3.07
CA VAL A 332 8.49 11.81 2.89
C VAL A 332 7.39 11.40 3.85
N VAL A 333 6.29 10.89 3.30
CA VAL A 333 5.13 10.41 4.05
C VAL A 333 4.83 8.96 3.69
N ALA A 334 4.23 8.23 4.62
CA ALA A 334 3.96 6.81 4.49
C ALA A 334 2.55 6.48 5.00
N PRO A 335 1.61 6.11 4.13
CA PRO A 335 0.28 5.70 4.54
C PRO A 335 0.34 4.35 5.28
N THR A 336 -0.59 4.14 6.20
CA THR A 336 -0.63 2.97 7.08
C THR A 336 -1.62 1.89 6.62
N ASP A 337 -2.60 2.25 5.79
CA ASP A 337 -3.59 1.36 5.19
C ASP A 337 -4.18 1.99 3.92
N ALA A 338 -5.15 1.34 3.26
CA ALA A 338 -5.72 1.85 2.00
C ALA A 338 -6.57 3.12 2.21
N GLU A 339 -7.25 3.26 3.35
CA GLU A 339 -7.98 4.50 3.65
C GLU A 339 -7.02 5.67 3.81
N ASP A 340 -5.98 5.47 4.61
CA ASP A 340 -4.93 6.46 4.81
C ASP A 340 -4.16 6.78 3.51
N ALA A 341 -3.99 5.80 2.64
CA ALA A 341 -3.36 6.01 1.32
C ALA A 341 -4.17 7.00 0.46
N PHE A 342 -5.49 6.98 0.54
CA PHE A 342 -6.33 7.98 -0.12
C PHE A 342 -6.10 9.39 0.43
N TYR A 343 -6.23 9.58 1.75
CA TYR A 343 -6.12 10.90 2.37
C TYR A 343 -4.70 11.44 2.34
N LEU A 344 -3.70 10.61 2.61
CA LEU A 344 -2.31 11.05 2.65
C LEU A 344 -1.76 11.37 1.26
N THR A 345 -2.23 10.68 0.21
CA THR A 345 -1.91 11.04 -1.18
C THR A 345 -2.48 12.40 -1.52
N MET A 346 -3.73 12.68 -1.14
CA MET A 346 -4.33 14.00 -1.33
C MET A 346 -3.53 15.09 -0.60
N GLU A 347 -3.15 14.84 0.64
CA GLU A 347 -2.35 15.79 1.43
C GLU A 347 -0.95 15.99 0.81
N ALA A 348 -0.35 14.95 0.22
CA ALA A 348 0.95 15.06 -0.44
C ALA A 348 0.95 16.11 -1.59
N PHE A 349 -0.14 16.21 -2.36
CA PHE A 349 -0.28 17.26 -3.37
C PHE A 349 -0.40 18.65 -2.75
N ASN A 350 -1.12 18.78 -1.65
CA ASN A 350 -1.23 20.03 -0.92
C ASN A 350 0.14 20.47 -0.37
N LEU A 351 0.86 19.56 0.29
CA LEU A 351 2.20 19.80 0.81
C LEU A 351 3.18 20.20 -0.29
N ALA A 352 3.16 19.49 -1.44
CA ALA A 352 4.05 19.82 -2.56
C ALA A 352 3.85 21.25 -3.05
N GLU A 353 2.60 21.70 -3.20
CA GLU A 353 2.31 23.07 -3.65
C GLU A 353 2.52 24.13 -2.56
N GLN A 354 2.14 23.86 -1.31
CA GLN A 354 2.33 24.79 -0.21
C GLN A 354 3.81 25.05 0.09
N TYR A 355 4.63 24.00 0.04
CA TYR A 355 6.07 24.09 0.35
C TYR A 355 6.95 24.15 -0.91
N GLN A 356 6.38 24.02 -2.11
CA GLN A 356 7.11 24.08 -3.39
C GLN A 356 8.36 23.19 -3.35
N CYS A 357 8.17 21.89 -3.11
CA CYS A 357 9.24 20.90 -3.00
C CYS A 357 8.73 19.51 -3.39
N PRO A 358 9.65 18.54 -3.60
CA PRO A 358 9.25 17.15 -3.81
C PRO A 358 8.61 16.57 -2.54
N VAL A 359 7.50 15.86 -2.73
CA VAL A 359 6.83 15.05 -1.71
C VAL A 359 6.76 13.62 -2.19
N ILE A 360 7.27 12.68 -1.39
CA ILE A 360 7.31 11.26 -1.70
C ILE A 360 6.28 10.55 -0.82
N VAL A 361 5.33 9.88 -1.44
CA VAL A 361 4.42 8.94 -0.76
C VAL A 361 5.06 7.56 -0.84
N LEU A 362 5.56 7.08 0.28
CA LEU A 362 6.29 5.84 0.40
C LEU A 362 5.34 4.72 0.81
N SER A 363 5.05 3.81 -0.10
CA SER A 363 4.25 2.61 0.10
C SER A 363 5.13 1.35 0.01
N ASP A 364 4.55 0.18 0.19
CA ASP A 364 5.18 -1.11 -0.04
C ASP A 364 4.25 -2.07 -0.79
N LEU A 365 4.78 -3.20 -1.22
CA LEU A 365 4.05 -4.18 -2.03
C LEU A 365 2.78 -4.67 -1.31
N GLN A 366 2.85 -4.97 -0.01
CA GLN A 366 1.73 -5.50 0.74
C GLN A 366 0.58 -4.48 0.81
N LEU A 367 0.86 -3.22 1.14
CA LEU A 367 -0.16 -2.17 1.17
C LEU A 367 -0.70 -1.91 -0.24
N SER A 368 0.19 -1.81 -1.22
CA SER A 368 -0.17 -1.42 -2.58
C SER A 368 -1.04 -2.43 -3.31
N LEU A 369 -0.80 -3.74 -3.10
CA LEU A 369 -1.50 -4.84 -3.78
C LEU A 369 -2.42 -5.65 -2.87
N GLY A 370 -2.30 -5.51 -1.55
CA GLY A 370 -3.22 -6.10 -0.58
C GLY A 370 -4.59 -5.45 -0.70
N LYS A 371 -5.63 -6.29 -0.91
CA LYS A 371 -7.00 -5.78 -1.07
C LYS A 371 -7.72 -5.84 0.26
N GLN A 372 -8.28 -4.74 0.70
CA GLN A 372 -8.89 -4.64 2.02
C GLN A 372 -10.21 -3.87 1.99
N THR A 373 -11.07 -4.14 2.93
CA THR A 373 -12.25 -3.33 3.17
C THR A 373 -11.85 -2.00 3.75
N VAL A 374 -12.47 -0.94 3.24
CA VAL A 374 -12.27 0.44 3.64
C VAL A 374 -13.63 1.02 3.99
N GLU A 375 -13.71 1.78 5.04
CA GLU A 375 -14.92 2.50 5.40
C GLU A 375 -15.27 3.54 4.33
N LYS A 376 -16.49 4.04 4.37
CA LYS A 376 -16.93 5.05 3.41
C LYS A 376 -16.08 6.31 3.56
N LEU A 377 -15.39 6.68 2.48
CA LEU A 377 -14.55 7.87 2.46
C LEU A 377 -15.38 9.14 2.69
N ASP A 378 -14.90 9.99 3.59
CA ASP A 378 -15.52 11.30 3.86
C ASP A 378 -14.98 12.35 2.89
N TYR A 379 -15.74 12.63 1.85
CA TYR A 379 -15.37 13.62 0.85
C TYR A 379 -15.41 15.06 1.35
N ASN A 380 -16.00 15.34 2.54
CA ASN A 380 -15.96 16.67 3.14
C ASN A 380 -14.56 17.02 3.68
N ARG A 381 -13.70 16.03 3.86
CA ARG A 381 -12.29 16.22 4.23
C ARG A 381 -11.40 16.60 3.05
N ILE A 382 -11.95 16.61 1.82
CA ILE A 382 -11.18 16.99 0.63
C ILE A 382 -11.02 18.51 0.58
N GLU A 383 -9.79 18.96 0.69
CA GLU A 383 -9.41 20.36 0.54
C GLU A 383 -8.25 20.48 -0.44
N ILE A 384 -8.37 21.37 -1.42
CA ILE A 384 -7.33 21.63 -2.42
C ILE A 384 -6.61 22.93 -2.07
N LYS A 385 -5.35 22.81 -1.60
CA LYS A 385 -4.49 23.94 -1.23
C LYS A 385 -3.44 24.15 -2.32
N ARG A 386 -3.54 25.27 -3.04
CA ARG A 386 -2.63 25.57 -4.18
C ARG A 386 -1.38 26.36 -3.77
N GLY A 387 -1.19 26.66 -2.49
CA GLY A 387 -0.07 27.47 -1.99
C GLY A 387 -0.02 28.87 -2.65
N GLU A 388 1.19 29.39 -2.87
CA GLU A 388 1.44 30.72 -3.40
C GLU A 388 1.44 30.78 -4.94
N ILE A 389 0.54 30.00 -5.61
CA ILE A 389 0.42 30.03 -7.08
C ILE A 389 -0.28 31.30 -7.54
N ILE A 390 0.26 31.98 -8.56
CA ILE A 390 -0.31 33.15 -9.19
C ILE A 390 -0.81 32.78 -10.59
N GLN A 391 -2.10 32.95 -10.83
CA GLN A 391 -2.78 32.65 -12.09
C GLN A 391 -3.38 33.89 -12.77
N SER A 392 -3.38 35.04 -12.09
CA SER A 392 -3.86 36.34 -12.60
C SER A 392 -2.70 37.26 -12.91
N ASP A 393 -2.94 38.23 -13.80
CA ASP A 393 -1.95 39.24 -14.16
C ASP A 393 -1.46 40.00 -12.93
N ILE A 394 -0.17 40.30 -12.90
CA ILE A 394 0.52 41.02 -11.82
C ILE A 394 0.67 42.48 -12.27
N GLU A 395 0.09 43.40 -11.50
CA GLU A 395 0.32 44.84 -11.69
C GLU A 395 1.74 45.18 -11.25
N ARG A 396 2.47 45.87 -12.13
CA ARG A 396 3.84 46.34 -11.87
C ARG A 396 3.88 47.86 -12.14
N GLU A 397 4.72 48.54 -11.38
CA GLU A 397 4.98 49.98 -11.63
C GLU A 397 5.63 50.16 -13.01
N GLU A 398 5.35 51.27 -13.70
CA GLU A 398 5.79 51.51 -15.08
C GLU A 398 7.32 51.52 -15.26
N ASP A 399 8.06 51.85 -14.20
CA ASP A 399 9.52 51.90 -14.14
C ASP A 399 10.18 50.57 -13.72
N ASP A 400 9.39 49.61 -13.23
CA ASP A 400 9.88 48.28 -12.88
C ASP A 400 10.13 47.43 -14.13
N LYS A 401 11.34 47.53 -14.68
CA LYS A 401 11.82 46.77 -15.84
C LYS A 401 12.50 45.45 -15.53
N GLY A 402 12.55 45.06 -14.24
CA GLY A 402 13.15 43.81 -13.79
C GLY A 402 12.34 42.58 -14.15
N TYR A 403 12.89 41.39 -13.89
CA TYR A 403 12.14 40.15 -13.91
C TYR A 403 11.37 39.97 -12.60
N PHE A 404 10.33 39.14 -12.63
CA PHE A 404 9.62 38.77 -11.41
C PHE A 404 10.55 38.01 -10.44
N LYS A 405 10.49 38.36 -9.15
CA LYS A 405 11.31 37.72 -8.12
C LYS A 405 10.70 36.38 -7.69
N ARG A 406 10.76 35.38 -8.59
CA ARG A 406 10.24 34.02 -8.35
C ARG A 406 10.84 33.38 -7.10
N TYR A 407 12.07 33.74 -6.78
CA TYR A 407 12.84 33.17 -5.66
C TYR A 407 13.12 34.20 -4.57
N ALA A 408 12.17 35.12 -4.37
CA ALA A 408 12.25 36.15 -3.33
C ALA A 408 12.56 35.54 -1.95
N LEU A 409 13.42 36.21 -1.20
CA LEU A 409 13.80 35.82 0.16
C LEU A 409 12.64 36.15 1.12
N THR A 410 11.78 35.18 1.40
CA THR A 410 10.62 35.31 2.28
C THR A 410 10.91 34.80 3.69
N SER A 411 10.17 35.24 4.68
CA SER A 411 10.33 34.82 6.09
C SER A 411 10.02 33.32 6.30
N ASN A 412 9.01 32.79 5.58
CA ASN A 412 8.62 31.39 5.64
C ASN A 412 9.34 30.48 4.62
N GLY A 413 10.21 31.05 3.76
CA GLY A 413 10.92 30.32 2.72
C GLY A 413 10.13 30.05 1.45
N VAL A 414 8.81 30.31 1.41
CA VAL A 414 7.94 30.07 0.24
C VAL A 414 7.76 31.37 -0.54
N SER A 415 8.09 31.35 -1.83
CA SER A 415 7.97 32.52 -2.70
C SER A 415 6.76 32.40 -3.62
N PRO A 416 6.13 33.52 -4.01
CA PRO A 416 5.05 33.52 -5.00
C PRO A 416 5.48 32.89 -6.31
N ARG A 417 4.59 32.10 -6.93
CA ARG A 417 4.88 31.28 -8.12
C ARG A 417 3.91 31.59 -9.27
N PRO A 418 4.23 32.56 -10.15
CA PRO A 418 3.44 32.77 -11.35
C PRO A 418 3.63 31.61 -12.35
N ILE A 419 2.53 31.16 -12.95
CA ILE A 419 2.58 30.19 -14.04
C ILE A 419 2.94 30.87 -15.36
N PRO A 420 3.46 30.12 -16.36
CA PRO A 420 3.69 30.64 -17.71
C PRO A 420 2.43 31.29 -18.30
N GLY A 421 2.58 32.48 -18.90
CA GLY A 421 1.49 33.26 -19.48
C GLY A 421 0.93 34.37 -18.60
N VAL A 422 1.21 34.39 -17.29
CA VAL A 422 0.83 35.47 -16.39
C VAL A 422 1.62 36.75 -16.74
N LYS A 423 0.92 37.80 -17.09
CA LYS A 423 1.53 39.11 -17.38
C LYS A 423 2.20 39.66 -16.11
N GLY A 424 3.41 40.20 -16.24
CA GLY A 424 4.19 40.69 -15.08
C GLY A 424 4.94 39.57 -14.33
N GLY A 425 4.67 38.27 -14.63
CA GLY A 425 5.29 37.12 -13.98
C GLY A 425 6.54 36.55 -14.64
N ILE A 426 7.11 37.21 -15.64
CA ILE A 426 8.29 36.72 -16.38
C ILE A 426 9.51 36.64 -15.46
N HIS A 427 10.13 35.47 -15.38
CA HIS A 427 11.32 35.20 -14.57
C HIS A 427 12.22 34.16 -15.27
N HIS A 428 13.44 34.00 -14.80
CA HIS A 428 14.31 32.91 -15.22
C HIS A 428 14.05 31.67 -14.36
N ILE A 429 14.28 30.51 -14.95
CA ILE A 429 14.31 29.22 -14.25
C ILE A 429 15.55 28.45 -14.70
N THR A 430 16.27 27.86 -13.74
CA THR A 430 17.50 27.11 -13.99
C THR A 430 17.76 26.12 -12.86
N GLY A 431 18.44 25.02 -13.19
CA GLY A 431 18.93 24.02 -12.22
C GLY A 431 20.23 24.43 -11.50
N VAL A 432 20.90 25.55 -11.94
CA VAL A 432 22.05 26.07 -11.21
C VAL A 432 21.63 27.04 -10.11
N GLU A 433 22.52 27.37 -9.17
CA GLU A 433 22.22 28.37 -8.16
C GLU A 433 21.90 29.73 -8.79
N HIS A 434 20.92 30.42 -8.21
CA HIS A 434 20.33 31.61 -8.81
C HIS A 434 19.93 32.67 -7.78
N ASN A 435 19.75 33.89 -8.26
CA ASN A 435 19.25 34.99 -7.45
C ASN A 435 17.71 35.00 -7.35
N GLU A 436 17.15 36.02 -6.72
CA GLU A 436 15.70 36.14 -6.54
C GLU A 436 14.90 36.17 -7.85
N GLU A 437 15.48 36.62 -8.96
CA GLU A 437 14.87 36.65 -10.30
C GLU A 437 15.06 35.34 -11.09
N GLY A 438 15.81 34.38 -10.54
CA GLY A 438 16.15 33.12 -11.20
C GLY A 438 17.38 33.17 -12.10
N LYS A 439 18.10 34.29 -12.17
CA LYS A 439 19.34 34.39 -12.94
C LYS A 439 20.48 33.65 -12.25
N PRO A 440 21.34 32.91 -12.97
CA PRO A 440 22.49 32.23 -12.40
C PRO A 440 23.34 33.17 -11.54
N SER A 441 23.79 32.67 -10.38
CA SER A 441 24.60 33.45 -9.44
C SER A 441 25.63 32.57 -8.73
N GLU A 442 26.89 32.93 -8.81
CA GLU A 442 28.02 32.29 -8.11
C GLU A 442 28.40 33.02 -6.81
N SER A 443 27.61 34.02 -6.39
CA SER A 443 27.85 34.78 -5.16
C SER A 443 27.68 33.89 -3.93
N ALA A 444 28.72 33.82 -3.07
CA ALA A 444 28.68 33.06 -1.82
C ALA A 444 27.53 33.51 -0.89
N SER A 445 27.30 34.82 -0.79
CA SER A 445 26.21 35.36 0.05
C SER A 445 24.83 34.99 -0.51
N ASN A 446 24.65 35.07 -1.85
CA ASN A 446 23.40 34.63 -2.48
C ASN A 446 23.16 33.13 -2.27
N ARG A 447 24.22 32.30 -2.46
CA ARG A 447 24.13 30.85 -2.21
C ARG A 447 23.66 30.55 -0.79
N GLN A 448 24.25 31.20 0.20
CA GLN A 448 23.85 31.02 1.60
C GLN A 448 22.39 31.41 1.84
N GLN A 449 21.99 32.59 1.39
CA GLN A 449 20.62 33.10 1.57
C GLN A 449 19.57 32.20 0.91
N GLN A 450 19.81 31.77 -0.34
CA GLN A 450 18.88 30.91 -1.06
C GLN A 450 18.81 29.50 -0.45
N MET A 451 19.90 28.94 0.04
CA MET A 451 19.89 27.65 0.76
C MET A 451 19.10 27.74 2.07
N GLU A 452 19.40 28.74 2.91
CA GLU A 452 18.68 28.97 4.16
C GLU A 452 17.18 29.16 3.91
N LYS A 453 16.82 29.93 2.87
CA LYS A 453 15.43 30.13 2.45
C LYS A 453 14.77 28.81 2.03
N ARG A 454 15.41 28.01 1.16
CA ARG A 454 14.85 26.74 0.70
C ARG A 454 14.65 25.76 1.86
N MET A 455 15.63 25.59 2.74
CA MET A 455 15.55 24.63 3.84
C MET A 455 14.57 25.05 4.94
N ARG A 456 14.41 26.34 5.19
CA ARG A 456 13.45 26.89 6.17
C ARG A 456 12.02 26.44 5.94
N LYS A 457 11.62 26.15 4.69
CA LYS A 457 10.25 25.74 4.32
C LYS A 457 9.73 24.57 5.16
N ILE A 458 10.59 23.61 5.44
CA ILE A 458 10.20 22.34 6.07
C ILE A 458 10.75 22.18 7.50
N GLU A 459 11.49 23.16 8.00
CA GLU A 459 12.23 23.04 9.28
C GLU A 459 11.32 22.70 10.47
N GLN A 460 10.09 23.21 10.47
CA GLN A 460 9.11 22.98 11.55
C GLN A 460 7.86 22.26 11.03
N LEU A 461 7.96 21.61 9.87
CA LEU A 461 6.80 20.93 9.28
C LEU A 461 6.42 19.69 10.10
N LEU A 462 5.18 19.71 10.59
CA LEU A 462 4.45 18.53 11.03
C LEU A 462 3.11 18.49 10.29
N ILE A 463 2.79 17.35 9.69
CA ILE A 463 1.44 17.11 9.17
C ILE A 463 0.46 16.94 10.34
N GLU A 464 -0.85 17.04 10.07
CA GLU A 464 -1.88 16.98 11.12
C GLU A 464 -1.75 15.75 12.04
N SER A 465 -1.42 14.59 11.47
CA SER A 465 -1.21 13.36 12.21
C SER A 465 0.09 12.69 11.75
N PRO A 466 1.25 13.11 12.25
CA PRO A 466 2.55 12.60 11.83
C PRO A 466 2.79 11.14 12.22
N VAL A 467 2.02 10.65 13.17
CA VAL A 467 1.99 9.25 13.62
C VAL A 467 0.55 8.81 13.88
N GLU A 468 0.29 7.53 13.72
CA GLU A 468 -0.88 6.86 14.28
C GLU A 468 -0.42 6.09 15.52
N ALA A 469 -0.92 6.45 16.70
CA ALA A 469 -0.42 5.92 17.96
C ALA A 469 -1.53 5.35 18.83
N ASN A 470 -1.25 4.23 19.47
CA ASN A 470 -2.06 3.65 20.54
C ASN A 470 -1.20 3.58 21.82
N LEU A 471 -1.32 4.59 22.67
CA LEU A 471 -0.51 4.79 23.87
C LEU A 471 -1.38 4.60 25.14
N GLN A 472 -1.85 3.37 25.36
CA GLN A 472 -2.75 3.04 26.49
C GLN A 472 -2.04 2.99 27.84
N HIS A 473 -0.72 2.80 27.85
CA HIS A 473 0.07 2.58 29.07
C HIS A 473 1.11 3.68 29.25
N GLU A 474 1.08 4.38 30.38
CA GLU A 474 2.10 5.39 30.76
C GLU A 474 3.45 4.75 31.11
N ASP A 475 3.46 3.46 31.48
CA ASP A 475 4.65 2.65 31.76
C ASP A 475 4.52 1.34 30.98
N ALA A 476 4.75 1.43 29.66
CA ALA A 476 4.68 0.29 28.78
C ALA A 476 5.91 -0.62 28.93
N ASP A 477 5.70 -1.94 28.93
CA ASP A 477 6.81 -2.88 28.83
C ASP A 477 7.47 -2.77 27.45
N ILE A 478 6.64 -2.69 26.40
CA ILE A 478 7.09 -2.65 25.01
C ILE A 478 6.39 -1.50 24.27
N LEU A 479 7.16 -0.75 23.48
CA LEU A 479 6.66 0.12 22.43
C LEU A 479 7.05 -0.46 21.05
N TYR A 480 6.06 -0.92 20.28
CA TYR A 480 6.29 -1.27 18.89
C TYR A 480 6.21 -0.03 18.01
N ILE A 481 7.20 0.15 17.14
CA ILE A 481 7.21 1.20 16.12
C ILE A 481 7.33 0.56 14.75
N GLY A 482 6.44 0.93 13.84
CA GLY A 482 6.45 0.48 12.46
C GLY A 482 6.04 1.57 11.48
N PHE A 483 5.92 1.21 10.22
CA PHE A 483 5.42 2.09 9.16
C PHE A 483 4.80 1.27 8.03
N ILE A 484 3.92 1.87 7.25
CA ILE A 484 3.23 1.26 6.11
C ILE A 484 2.48 -0.02 6.53
N SER A 485 2.74 -1.14 5.87
CA SER A 485 2.00 -2.41 5.99
C SER A 485 2.26 -3.19 7.28
N THR A 486 3.27 -2.81 8.08
CA THR A 486 3.51 -3.46 9.38
C THR A 486 2.41 -3.19 10.40
N LYS A 487 1.56 -2.16 10.17
CA LYS A 487 0.48 -1.73 11.06
C LYS A 487 -0.39 -2.88 11.53
N GLY A 488 -0.97 -3.64 10.61
CA GLY A 488 -1.96 -4.66 10.96
C GLY A 488 -1.39 -5.76 11.85
N ALA A 489 -0.21 -6.27 11.53
CA ALA A 489 0.47 -7.29 12.32
C ALA A 489 0.85 -6.76 13.72
N ILE A 490 1.41 -5.55 13.80
CA ILE A 490 1.74 -4.89 15.07
C ILE A 490 0.49 -4.69 15.92
N GLN A 491 -0.59 -4.16 15.34
CA GLN A 491 -1.82 -3.87 16.07
C GLN A 491 -2.45 -5.13 16.64
N GLU A 492 -2.59 -6.18 15.84
CA GLU A 492 -3.22 -7.42 16.29
C GLU A 492 -2.32 -8.19 17.28
N GLY A 493 -1.02 -8.34 17.02
CA GLY A 493 -0.08 -8.97 17.95
C GLY A 493 0.00 -8.23 19.29
N SER A 494 0.01 -6.89 19.26
CA SER A 494 0.00 -6.07 20.48
C SER A 494 -1.31 -6.21 21.28
N ASN A 495 -2.46 -6.30 20.60
CA ASN A 495 -3.74 -6.54 21.28
C ASN A 495 -3.75 -7.88 21.99
N ARG A 496 -3.21 -8.93 21.37
CA ARG A 496 -3.10 -10.27 22.01
C ARG A 496 -2.16 -10.24 23.23
N LEU A 497 -1.05 -9.51 23.17
CA LEU A 497 -0.14 -9.32 24.30
C LEU A 497 -0.81 -8.55 25.45
N ASN A 498 -1.53 -7.48 25.15
CA ASN A 498 -2.28 -6.69 26.13
C ASN A 498 -3.35 -7.54 26.84
N GLN A 499 -4.05 -8.42 26.11
CA GLN A 499 -5.01 -9.38 26.69
C GLN A 499 -4.34 -10.38 27.65
N GLN A 500 -3.04 -10.66 27.44
CA GLN A 500 -2.22 -11.53 28.33
C GLN A 500 -1.56 -10.76 29.48
N GLY A 501 -1.84 -9.46 29.62
CA GLY A 501 -1.34 -8.62 30.73
C GLY A 501 0.07 -8.05 30.49
N ILE A 502 0.63 -8.14 29.27
CA ILE A 502 1.87 -7.48 28.87
C ILE A 502 1.51 -6.10 28.36
N LYS A 503 2.05 -5.04 28.95
CA LYS A 503 1.72 -3.66 28.60
C LYS A 503 2.41 -3.23 27.31
N VAL A 504 1.67 -3.14 26.22
CA VAL A 504 2.20 -2.81 24.88
C VAL A 504 1.55 -1.55 24.35
N ASN A 505 2.39 -0.60 23.95
CA ASN A 505 2.01 0.57 23.16
C ASN A 505 2.48 0.41 21.70
N THR A 506 1.83 1.13 20.78
CA THR A 506 2.19 1.06 19.36
C THR A 506 2.24 2.44 18.70
N ILE A 507 3.14 2.62 17.75
CA ILE A 507 3.23 3.78 16.86
C ILE A 507 3.42 3.29 15.43
N GLN A 508 2.64 3.86 14.50
CA GLN A 508 2.88 3.82 13.06
C GLN A 508 3.30 5.21 12.59
N ILE A 509 4.50 5.31 12.01
CA ILE A 509 5.04 6.60 11.54
C ILE A 509 4.46 6.91 10.16
N ARG A 510 3.78 8.06 10.04
CA ARG A 510 3.18 8.55 8.78
C ARG A 510 4.02 9.65 8.14
N GLN A 511 4.74 10.45 8.92
CA GLN A 511 5.71 11.43 8.44
C GLN A 511 7.13 10.93 8.74
N LEU A 512 7.86 10.56 7.70
CA LEU A 512 9.22 10.03 7.81
C LEU A 512 10.30 11.12 7.66
N HIS A 513 9.98 12.19 6.92
CA HIS A 513 10.85 13.36 6.78
C HIS A 513 10.05 14.63 6.47
N PRO A 514 10.26 15.75 7.17
CA PRO A 514 11.06 15.87 8.42
C PRO A 514 10.56 14.92 9.52
N PHE A 515 11.46 14.41 10.34
CA PHE A 515 11.11 13.39 11.33
C PHE A 515 10.36 14.00 12.52
N PRO A 516 9.25 13.41 13.01
CA PRO A 516 8.44 13.93 14.11
C PRO A 516 9.07 13.64 15.49
N THR A 517 10.25 14.17 15.73
CA THR A 517 11.14 13.85 16.86
C THR A 517 10.44 13.98 18.22
N SER A 518 9.73 15.07 18.48
CA SER A 518 9.10 15.28 19.80
C SER A 518 8.06 14.23 20.14
N VAL A 519 7.22 13.87 19.16
CA VAL A 519 6.13 12.89 19.35
C VAL A 519 6.71 11.50 19.63
N ILE A 520 7.74 11.09 18.88
CA ILE A 520 8.40 9.81 19.08
C ILE A 520 9.18 9.78 20.40
N GLN A 521 9.88 10.87 20.75
CA GLN A 521 10.63 10.97 22.01
C GLN A 521 9.75 10.78 23.23
N ASP A 522 8.57 11.39 23.25
CA ASP A 522 7.62 11.27 24.36
C ASP A 522 7.16 9.83 24.56
N ALA A 523 6.86 9.11 23.48
CA ALA A 523 6.45 7.72 23.54
C ALA A 523 7.60 6.78 23.97
N VAL A 524 8.81 7.03 23.47
CA VAL A 524 10.03 6.28 23.85
C VAL A 524 10.34 6.43 25.34
N ASN A 525 10.12 7.61 25.90
CA ASN A 525 10.35 7.86 27.32
C ASN A 525 9.42 7.03 28.21
N LYS A 526 8.22 6.69 27.72
CA LYS A 526 7.19 5.92 28.43
C LYS A 526 7.29 4.41 28.25
N ALA A 527 8.32 3.90 27.63
CA ALA A 527 8.52 2.47 27.40
C ALA A 527 9.82 1.95 27.97
N LYS A 528 9.83 0.70 28.48
CA LYS A 528 11.04 0.01 28.93
C LYS A 528 11.89 -0.47 27.78
N LYS A 529 11.25 -1.04 26.73
CA LYS A 529 11.88 -1.48 25.47
C LYS A 529 11.12 -0.90 24.28
N VAL A 530 11.86 -0.62 23.21
CA VAL A 530 11.32 -0.15 21.93
C VAL A 530 11.71 -1.14 20.85
N VAL A 531 10.73 -1.67 20.14
CA VAL A 531 10.93 -2.65 19.08
C VAL A 531 10.52 -2.02 17.75
N VAL A 532 11.47 -1.89 16.83
CA VAL A 532 11.21 -1.36 15.49
C VAL A 532 11.00 -2.52 14.53
N VAL A 533 9.81 -2.57 13.93
CA VAL A 533 9.38 -3.63 13.02
C VAL A 533 9.45 -3.13 11.59
N GLU A 534 10.28 -3.76 10.76
CA GLU A 534 10.49 -3.32 9.38
C GLU A 534 10.94 -4.45 8.44
N HIS A 535 10.62 -4.30 7.15
CA HIS A 535 10.94 -5.28 6.11
C HIS A 535 12.24 -4.93 5.37
N ASN A 536 13.38 -4.95 6.06
CA ASN A 536 14.70 -4.81 5.42
C ASN A 536 15.80 -5.40 6.32
N TYR A 537 16.96 -5.67 5.73
CA TYR A 537 18.09 -6.27 6.46
C TYR A 537 18.78 -5.30 7.42
N GLN A 538 18.87 -4.02 7.05
CA GLN A 538 19.74 -3.07 7.76
C GLN A 538 19.08 -2.36 8.94
N GLY A 539 17.77 -2.45 9.13
CA GLY A 539 17.07 -1.67 10.16
C GLY A 539 17.09 -0.17 9.82
N GLN A 540 16.59 0.20 8.63
CA GLN A 540 16.65 1.59 8.15
C GLN A 540 15.79 2.53 8.99
N LEU A 541 14.58 2.12 9.37
CA LEU A 541 13.71 2.92 10.25
C LEU A 541 14.31 3.06 11.63
N ALA A 542 14.83 1.97 12.21
CA ALA A 542 15.51 2.02 13.50
C ALA A 542 16.73 2.95 13.47
N SER A 543 17.46 2.98 12.37
CA SER A 543 18.59 3.90 12.19
C SER A 543 18.15 5.37 12.14
N ILE A 544 17.05 5.67 11.45
CA ILE A 544 16.45 7.02 11.40
C ILE A 544 15.99 7.44 12.79
N ILE A 545 15.33 6.56 13.52
CA ILE A 545 14.91 6.84 14.91
C ILE A 545 16.13 7.18 15.76
N LYS A 546 17.20 6.39 15.70
CA LYS A 546 18.44 6.63 16.46
C LYS A 546 19.13 7.95 16.11
N MET A 547 19.02 8.42 14.87
CA MET A 547 19.57 9.72 14.46
C MET A 547 18.77 10.92 15.01
N ASN A 548 17.48 10.74 15.28
CA ASN A 548 16.58 11.84 15.64
C ASN A 548 16.08 11.82 17.09
N VAL A 549 16.14 10.67 17.77
CA VAL A 549 15.56 10.45 19.09
C VAL A 549 16.61 9.91 20.04
N ASN A 550 16.63 10.43 21.26
CA ASN A 550 17.50 9.93 22.30
C ASN A 550 16.90 8.64 22.89
N ILE A 551 17.28 7.49 22.34
CA ILE A 551 16.69 6.18 22.65
C ILE A 551 17.69 5.22 23.34
N HIS A 552 19.00 5.47 23.17
CA HIS A 552 20.08 4.67 23.73
C HIS A 552 19.86 3.14 23.60
N ASP A 553 20.05 2.40 24.69
CA ASP A 553 20.03 0.93 24.72
C ASP A 553 18.61 0.31 24.73
N LYS A 554 17.54 1.13 24.66
CA LYS A 554 16.16 0.63 24.68
C LYS A 554 15.70 0.01 23.38
N ILE A 555 16.37 0.30 22.25
CA ILE A 555 15.92 -0.06 20.91
C ILE A 555 16.37 -1.47 20.52
N GLU A 556 15.44 -2.23 19.97
CA GLU A 556 15.67 -3.52 19.35
C GLU A 556 15.09 -3.54 17.94
N ASN A 557 15.85 -4.05 16.97
CA ASN A 557 15.39 -4.19 15.60
C ASN A 557 14.72 -5.56 15.42
N TYR A 558 13.50 -5.58 14.91
CA TYR A 558 12.82 -6.79 14.47
C TYR A 558 12.61 -6.71 12.97
N THR A 559 13.56 -7.26 12.22
CA THR A 559 13.62 -7.18 10.75
C THR A 559 13.21 -8.50 10.11
N LYS A 560 12.46 -8.41 8.99
CA LYS A 560 12.10 -9.55 8.15
C LYS A 560 12.38 -9.19 6.69
N TYR A 561 13.17 -10.02 6.01
CA TYR A 561 13.66 -9.77 4.65
C TYR A 561 13.65 -11.02 3.76
N ASP A 562 12.75 -11.94 4.04
CA ASP A 562 12.52 -13.16 3.27
C ASP A 562 11.51 -12.96 2.12
N GLY A 563 10.98 -11.75 1.97
CA GLY A 563 10.00 -11.39 0.96
C GLY A 563 8.56 -11.72 1.33
N THR A 564 8.30 -12.10 2.59
CA THR A 564 6.95 -12.36 3.13
C THR A 564 6.53 -11.28 4.11
N PRO A 565 5.22 -10.97 4.24
CA PRO A 565 4.71 -10.06 5.26
C PRO A 565 4.92 -10.56 6.70
N PHE A 566 4.97 -9.63 7.66
CA PHE A 566 4.79 -9.99 9.07
C PHE A 566 3.39 -10.51 9.34
N LEU A 567 3.29 -11.54 10.19
CA LEU A 567 2.05 -12.07 10.70
C LEU A 567 1.84 -11.66 12.18
N PRO A 568 0.59 -11.56 12.66
CA PRO A 568 0.30 -11.17 14.04
C PRO A 568 0.98 -12.04 15.09
N HIS A 569 1.06 -13.36 14.88
CA HIS A 569 1.71 -14.27 15.82
C HIS A 569 3.22 -13.99 15.98
N GLU A 570 3.92 -13.58 14.91
CA GLU A 570 5.33 -13.27 14.97
C GLU A 570 5.61 -12.06 15.90
N ILE A 571 4.71 -11.04 15.85
CA ILE A 571 4.78 -9.88 16.76
C ILE A 571 4.47 -10.31 18.19
N GLU A 572 3.47 -11.17 18.39
CA GLU A 572 3.08 -11.70 19.70
C GLU A 572 4.23 -12.52 20.32
N GLU A 573 4.82 -13.45 19.60
CA GLU A 573 5.94 -14.28 20.07
C GLU A 573 7.15 -13.44 20.44
N LYS A 574 7.51 -12.46 19.59
CA LYS A 574 8.61 -11.53 19.87
C LYS A 574 8.34 -10.75 21.16
N GLY A 575 7.11 -10.29 21.37
CA GLY A 575 6.72 -9.57 22.58
C GLY A 575 6.80 -10.43 23.85
N LYS A 576 6.43 -11.70 23.79
CA LYS A 576 6.56 -12.65 24.92
C LYS A 576 8.02 -12.86 25.33
N ILE A 577 8.92 -12.98 24.35
CA ILE A 577 10.37 -13.11 24.61
C ILE A 577 10.86 -11.87 25.35
N ILE A 578 10.60 -10.67 24.84
CA ILE A 578 11.03 -9.40 25.44
C ILE A 578 10.43 -9.21 26.84
N ALA A 579 9.15 -9.54 27.03
CA ALA A 579 8.52 -9.43 28.34
C ALA A 579 9.17 -10.36 29.39
N THR A 580 9.69 -11.51 28.96
CA THR A 580 10.43 -12.43 29.84
C THR A 580 11.79 -11.84 30.21
N GLU A 581 12.53 -11.30 29.21
CA GLU A 581 13.82 -10.62 29.46
C GLU A 581 13.67 -9.44 30.43
N ILE A 582 12.63 -8.62 30.28
CA ILE A 582 12.35 -7.49 31.19
C ILE A 582 12.15 -7.97 32.62
N LYS A 583 11.45 -9.09 32.82
CA LYS A 583 11.22 -9.67 34.16
C LYS A 583 12.50 -10.22 34.80
N GLU A 584 13.41 -10.74 34.00
CA GLU A 584 14.70 -11.27 34.49
C GLU A 584 15.71 -10.15 34.83
N MET A 585 15.49 -8.93 34.31
CA MET A 585 16.34 -7.76 34.63
C MET A 585 15.92 -7.04 35.92
N VAL A 586 14.73 -7.32 36.46
CA VAL A 586 14.19 -6.74 37.71
C VAL A 586 14.38 -7.73 38.86
#